data_f1603029877034807f197fc7456fea74
#
_entry.id   f1603029877034807f197fc7456fea74
#
_cell.length_a   1.000
_cell.length_b   1.000
_cell.length_c   1.000
_cell.angle_alpha   90.00
_cell.angle_beta   90.00
_cell.angle_gamma   90.00
#
_symmetry.space_group_name_H-M   'P 1'
#
loop_
_entity.id
_entity.type
_entity.pdbx_description
1 polymer ?
#
loop_
_entity_poly.entity_id
_entity_poly.type
_entity_poly.pdbx_seq_one_letter_code
_entity_poly.pdbx_strand_id
1 'polypeptide(L)'
;MDWRFVEGEKRYQARFAETLLATHADLAARKLTPDAPNNKNEERHRLHEKMEREGSASADITLRTSIRMSDEAFAAALEKAKAEGRDAVHVRAWLALPAACPSQSHITLDRFTETPGHIAAEDAPQRTVCWEADLTENRTFGAEYSYRETAVYADPLSFAPDAEQPGFYTGEEAPHIVFTPYLRALAA
;
A
#
# COMPACT_ATOMS: atom_id res chain seq x y z
N MET A 1 17.76 15.84 10.55
CA MET A 1 16.67 15.02 11.15
C MET A 1 15.35 15.55 10.64
N ASP A 2 14.62 14.75 9.91
CA ASP A 2 13.33 15.15 9.36
C ASP A 2 12.26 15.05 10.45
N TRP A 3 11.79 16.19 10.88
CA TRP A 3 10.70 16.31 11.82
C TRP A 3 9.69 17.35 11.30
N ARG A 4 8.46 17.19 11.72
CA ARG A 4 7.37 18.14 11.45
C ARG A 4 6.50 18.29 12.68
N PHE A 5 5.79 19.40 12.78
CA PHE A 5 4.72 19.54 13.75
C PHE A 5 3.45 18.88 13.22
N VAL A 6 2.87 18.02 14.04
CA VAL A 6 1.57 17.40 13.80
C VAL A 6 0.73 17.65 15.04
N GLU A 7 -0.38 18.35 14.91
CA GLU A 7 -1.27 18.71 16.02
C GLU A 7 -0.53 19.42 17.18
N GLY A 8 0.42 20.28 16.85
CA GLY A 8 1.20 21.02 17.84
C GLY A 8 2.36 20.25 18.48
N GLU A 9 2.51 18.97 18.19
CA GLU A 9 3.61 18.14 18.68
C GLU A 9 4.69 17.92 17.61
N LYS A 10 5.94 17.90 18.06
CA LYS A 10 7.08 17.57 17.20
C LYS A 10 7.11 16.06 16.93
N ARG A 11 6.84 15.66 15.70
CA ARG A 11 6.87 14.25 15.27
C ARG A 11 8.03 14.03 14.32
N TYR A 12 8.70 12.89 14.47
CA TYR A 12 9.76 12.43 13.59
C TYR A 12 9.20 11.42 12.58
N GLN A 13 9.84 11.33 11.42
CA GLN A 13 9.47 10.31 10.44
C GLN A 13 9.65 8.91 11.05
N ALA A 14 8.70 8.01 10.85
CA ALA A 14 8.68 6.69 11.50
C ALA A 14 9.96 5.85 11.26
N ARG A 15 10.60 6.02 10.10
CA ARG A 15 11.85 5.33 9.72
C ARG A 15 13.08 6.25 9.71
N PHE A 16 13.03 7.37 10.43
CA PHE A 16 14.13 8.33 10.37
C PHE A 16 15.47 7.71 10.80
N ALA A 17 15.48 6.82 11.79
CA ALA A 17 16.68 6.16 12.28
C ALA A 17 17.29 5.24 11.20
N GLU A 18 16.47 4.47 10.52
CA GLU A 18 16.92 3.60 9.41
C GLU A 18 17.50 4.44 8.26
N THR A 19 16.80 5.49 7.86
CA THR A 19 17.23 6.41 6.80
C THR A 19 18.56 7.10 7.20
N LEU A 20 18.67 7.58 8.45
CA LEU A 20 19.87 8.23 8.95
C LEU A 20 21.06 7.28 8.90
N LEU A 21 20.91 6.04 9.36
CA LEU A 21 21.98 5.04 9.36
C LEU A 21 22.34 4.59 7.93
N ALA A 22 21.39 4.55 7.02
CA ALA A 22 21.63 4.22 5.62
C ALA A 22 22.39 5.33 4.87
N THR A 23 22.19 6.60 5.26
CA THR A 23 22.83 7.76 4.60
C THR A 23 24.13 8.24 5.27
N HIS A 24 24.37 7.84 6.51
CA HIS A 24 25.55 8.25 7.31
C HIS A 24 26.33 7.04 7.83
N ALA A 25 27.31 6.59 7.06
CA ALA A 25 28.12 5.41 7.39
C ALA A 25 28.87 5.55 8.74
N ASP A 26 29.29 6.75 9.11
CA ASP A 26 29.93 7.04 10.40
C ASP A 26 28.99 6.83 11.58
N LEU A 27 27.71 7.14 11.44
CA LEU A 27 26.68 6.87 12.46
C LEU A 27 26.32 5.39 12.49
N ALA A 28 26.24 4.74 11.34
CA ALA A 28 26.00 3.30 11.26
C ALA A 28 27.10 2.50 11.99
N ALA A 29 28.36 2.89 11.83
CA ALA A 29 29.49 2.26 12.53
C ALA A 29 29.47 2.44 14.06
N ARG A 30 28.74 3.43 14.57
CA ARG A 30 28.58 3.72 16.01
C ARG A 30 27.34 3.07 16.62
N LYS A 31 26.56 2.33 15.85
CA LYS A 31 25.38 1.64 16.34
C LYS A 31 25.76 0.58 17.36
N LEU A 32 25.25 0.74 18.60
CA LEU A 32 25.57 -0.16 19.71
C LEU A 32 24.77 -1.47 19.70
N THR A 33 23.57 -1.43 19.12
CA THR A 33 22.70 -2.61 19.03
C THR A 33 22.90 -3.28 17.68
N PRO A 34 23.33 -4.55 17.63
CA PRO A 34 23.41 -5.29 16.38
C PRO A 34 22.03 -5.32 15.69
N ASP A 35 22.04 -5.35 14.37
CA ASP A 35 20.80 -5.63 13.64
C ASP A 35 20.32 -7.03 13.99
N ALA A 36 19.03 -7.20 14.21
CA ALA A 36 18.43 -8.51 14.28
C ALA A 36 18.75 -9.25 12.97
N PRO A 37 19.02 -10.57 13.00
CA PRO A 37 19.26 -11.35 11.81
C PRO A 37 18.11 -11.08 10.81
N ASN A 38 18.44 -10.46 9.68
CA ASN A 38 17.46 -10.11 8.66
C ASN A 38 17.69 -10.99 7.43
N ASN A 39 17.05 -12.14 7.40
CA ASN A 39 17.11 -13.07 6.29
C ASN A 39 16.44 -12.55 5.00
N LYS A 40 15.74 -11.41 5.07
CA LYS A 40 15.01 -10.85 3.92
C LYS A 40 15.92 -10.52 2.73
N ASN A 41 17.16 -10.12 2.98
CA ASN A 41 18.09 -9.85 1.89
C ASN A 41 18.56 -11.15 1.22
N GLU A 42 18.83 -12.19 1.99
CA GLU A 42 19.18 -13.51 1.45
C GLU A 42 18.01 -14.12 0.68
N GLU A 43 16.80 -14.01 1.20
CA GLU A 43 15.57 -14.47 0.52
C GLU A 43 15.36 -13.71 -0.79
N ARG A 44 15.59 -12.39 -0.81
CA ARG A 44 15.52 -11.58 -2.03
C ARG A 44 16.58 -11.97 -3.04
N HIS A 45 17.82 -12.22 -2.61
CA HIS A 45 18.89 -12.69 -3.49
C HIS A 45 18.53 -14.04 -4.12
N ARG A 46 18.08 -15.01 -3.32
CA ARG A 46 17.65 -16.32 -3.83
C ARG A 46 16.50 -16.22 -4.83
N LEU A 47 15.55 -15.33 -4.54
CA LEU A 47 14.42 -15.08 -5.45
C LEU A 47 14.91 -14.46 -6.75
N HIS A 48 15.83 -13.49 -6.67
CA HIS A 48 16.41 -12.84 -7.85
C HIS A 48 17.20 -13.85 -8.70
N GLU A 49 18.10 -14.63 -8.12
CA GLU A 49 18.84 -15.69 -8.82
C GLU A 49 17.91 -16.74 -9.48
N LYS A 50 16.80 -17.07 -8.79
CA LYS A 50 15.78 -17.94 -9.36
C LYS A 50 15.11 -17.29 -10.56
N MET A 51 14.70 -16.04 -10.45
CA MET A 51 14.04 -15.31 -11.54
C MET A 51 14.97 -15.12 -12.74
N GLU A 52 16.23 -14.80 -12.51
CA GLU A 52 17.26 -14.69 -13.56
C GLU A 52 17.43 -16.00 -14.32
N ARG A 53 17.45 -17.13 -13.64
CA ARG A 53 17.61 -18.46 -14.23
C ARG A 53 16.34 -18.96 -14.94
N GLU A 54 15.16 -18.71 -14.34
CA GLU A 54 13.88 -19.30 -14.75
C GLU A 54 12.99 -18.32 -15.54
N GLY A 55 13.41 -17.06 -15.63
CA GLY A 55 12.67 -15.97 -16.29
C GLY A 55 11.50 -15.42 -15.45
N SER A 56 11.05 -16.14 -14.44
CA SER A 56 9.95 -15.72 -13.56
C SER A 56 9.92 -16.49 -12.25
N ALA A 57 9.19 -15.93 -11.27
CA ALA A 57 8.85 -16.65 -10.06
C ALA A 57 7.40 -16.33 -9.66
N SER A 58 6.69 -17.34 -9.17
CA SER A 58 5.31 -17.20 -8.72
C SER A 58 5.15 -17.64 -7.27
N ALA A 59 4.19 -17.04 -6.59
CA ALA A 59 3.77 -17.42 -5.25
C ALA A 59 2.24 -17.39 -5.15
N ASP A 60 1.66 -18.37 -4.49
CA ASP A 60 0.25 -18.34 -4.10
C ASP A 60 0.13 -17.63 -2.75
N ILE A 61 -0.71 -16.60 -2.72
CA ILE A 61 -0.87 -15.69 -1.59
C ILE A 61 -2.30 -15.78 -1.10
N THR A 62 -2.47 -15.98 0.21
CA THR A 62 -3.77 -15.86 0.87
C THR A 62 -3.68 -14.73 1.88
N LEU A 63 -4.63 -13.80 1.81
CA LEU A 63 -4.68 -12.63 2.68
C LEU A 63 -6.02 -12.53 3.38
N ARG A 64 -5.94 -12.07 4.62
CA ARG A 64 -7.09 -11.58 5.38
C ARG A 64 -6.83 -10.13 5.73
N THR A 65 -7.70 -9.25 5.26
CA THR A 65 -7.63 -7.82 5.49
C THR A 65 -8.88 -7.35 6.22
N SER A 66 -8.76 -6.33 7.05
CA SER A 66 -9.92 -5.74 7.72
C SER A 66 -9.69 -4.27 8.06
N ILE A 67 -10.81 -3.55 8.18
CA ILE A 67 -10.85 -2.17 8.65
C ILE A 67 -11.94 -2.02 9.71
N ARG A 68 -11.65 -1.28 10.77
CA ARG A 68 -12.55 -0.94 11.86
C ARG A 68 -12.16 0.42 12.43
N MET A 69 -13.13 1.23 12.79
CA MET A 69 -12.84 2.45 13.56
C MET A 69 -12.32 2.09 14.95
N SER A 70 -11.52 2.96 15.58
CA SER A 70 -11.27 2.79 17.02
C SER A 70 -12.60 2.99 17.80
N ASP A 71 -12.70 2.38 18.97
CA ASP A 71 -13.93 2.47 19.76
C ASP A 71 -14.18 3.91 20.23
N GLU A 72 -13.11 4.66 20.52
CA GLU A 72 -13.19 6.08 20.88
C GLU A 72 -13.69 6.92 19.70
N ALA A 73 -13.16 6.68 18.47
CA ALA A 73 -13.58 7.42 17.29
C ALA A 73 -15.04 7.13 16.93
N PHE A 74 -15.45 5.87 17.05
CA PHE A 74 -16.83 5.47 16.79
C PHE A 74 -17.80 6.10 17.83
N ALA A 75 -17.46 6.06 19.11
CA ALA A 75 -18.25 6.67 20.16
C ALA A 75 -18.44 8.18 19.94
N ALA A 76 -17.35 8.89 19.61
CA ALA A 76 -17.42 10.33 19.30
C ALA A 76 -18.31 10.62 18.08
N ALA A 77 -18.18 9.78 17.01
CA ALA A 77 -19.02 9.91 15.81
C ALA A 77 -20.51 9.66 16.12
N LEU A 78 -20.81 8.68 16.97
CA LEU A 78 -22.19 8.35 17.36
C LEU A 78 -22.81 9.48 18.22
N GLU A 79 -22.07 10.05 19.15
CA GLU A 79 -22.54 11.21 19.92
C GLU A 79 -22.82 12.44 19.03
N LYS A 80 -21.96 12.68 18.05
CA LYS A 80 -22.20 13.72 17.04
C LYS A 80 -23.47 13.42 16.21
N ALA A 81 -23.64 12.19 15.76
CA ALA A 81 -24.84 11.79 15.01
C ALA A 81 -26.11 12.01 15.83
N LYS A 82 -26.11 11.64 17.12
CA LYS A 82 -27.25 11.86 18.04
C LYS A 82 -27.55 13.34 18.23
N ALA A 83 -26.54 14.18 18.38
CA ALA A 83 -26.72 15.64 18.47
C ALA A 83 -27.35 16.24 17.20
N GLU A 84 -27.18 15.59 16.07
CA GLU A 84 -27.78 15.93 14.77
C GLU A 84 -29.13 15.23 14.54
N GLY A 85 -29.68 14.51 15.52
CA GLY A 85 -30.97 13.81 15.43
C GLY A 85 -30.92 12.50 14.65
N ARG A 86 -29.75 11.87 14.53
CA ARG A 86 -29.56 10.56 13.88
C ARG A 86 -29.19 9.50 14.93
N ASP A 87 -29.75 8.30 14.81
CA ASP A 87 -29.51 7.21 15.76
C ASP A 87 -28.30 6.32 15.37
N ALA A 88 -27.69 6.59 14.23
CA ALA A 88 -26.61 5.78 13.68
C ALA A 88 -25.52 6.64 13.01
N VAL A 89 -24.34 6.08 12.90
CA VAL A 89 -23.21 6.64 12.15
C VAL A 89 -23.24 6.06 10.73
N HIS A 90 -23.40 6.92 9.73
CA HIS A 90 -23.25 6.51 8.34
C HIS A 90 -21.78 6.30 8.02
N VAL A 91 -21.41 5.10 7.59
CA VAL A 91 -20.03 4.74 7.24
C VAL A 91 -19.94 4.21 5.82
N ARG A 92 -18.81 4.53 5.20
CA ARG A 92 -18.35 3.89 3.97
C ARG A 92 -16.96 3.34 4.22
N ALA A 93 -16.76 2.05 3.96
CA ALA A 93 -15.49 1.35 4.12
C ALA A 93 -15.05 0.74 2.79
N TRP A 94 -13.75 0.89 2.46
CA TRP A 94 -13.16 0.29 1.28
C TRP A 94 -11.94 -0.52 1.66
N LEU A 95 -11.80 -1.70 1.06
CA LEU A 95 -10.57 -2.49 1.09
C LEU A 95 -10.11 -2.78 -0.33
N ALA A 96 -8.81 -2.75 -0.54
CA ALA A 96 -8.21 -3.18 -1.81
C ALA A 96 -8.36 -4.69 -1.99
N LEU A 97 -8.62 -5.10 -3.23
CA LEU A 97 -8.65 -6.49 -3.66
C LEU A 97 -7.62 -6.70 -4.77
N PRO A 98 -7.13 -7.94 -4.97
CA PRO A 98 -6.32 -8.25 -6.12
C PRO A 98 -7.11 -8.05 -7.41
N ALA A 99 -6.45 -7.55 -8.45
CA ALA A 99 -7.03 -7.34 -9.77
C ALA A 99 -6.37 -8.25 -10.80
N ALA A 100 -7.16 -8.77 -11.74
CA ALA A 100 -6.62 -9.57 -12.84
C ALA A 100 -5.71 -8.69 -13.72
N CYS A 101 -4.44 -9.02 -13.76
CA CYS A 101 -3.42 -8.32 -14.52
C CYS A 101 -2.25 -9.29 -14.84
N PRO A 102 -1.25 -8.88 -15.63
CA PRO A 102 -0.13 -9.77 -15.97
C PRO A 102 0.63 -10.38 -14.79
N SER A 103 0.67 -9.69 -13.64
CA SER A 103 1.32 -10.18 -12.42
C SER A 103 0.38 -10.90 -11.46
N GLN A 104 -0.94 -10.74 -11.59
CA GLN A 104 -1.92 -11.33 -10.66
C GLN A 104 -2.96 -12.17 -11.38
N SER A 105 -3.10 -13.41 -10.95
CA SER A 105 -4.01 -14.39 -11.55
C SER A 105 -4.60 -15.34 -10.50
N HIS A 106 -5.51 -16.24 -10.89
CA HIS A 106 -6.14 -17.24 -10.02
C HIS A 106 -6.77 -16.61 -8.77
N ILE A 107 -7.46 -15.48 -8.97
CA ILE A 107 -8.06 -14.70 -7.88
C ILE A 107 -9.32 -15.40 -7.40
N THR A 108 -9.40 -15.64 -6.08
CA THR A 108 -10.58 -16.14 -5.40
C THR A 108 -10.92 -15.21 -4.24
N LEU A 109 -12.18 -14.78 -4.18
CA LEU A 109 -12.71 -14.04 -3.04
C LEU A 109 -13.39 -15.05 -2.12
N ASP A 110 -12.72 -15.43 -1.02
CA ASP A 110 -13.13 -16.56 -0.21
C ASP A 110 -14.24 -16.19 0.78
N ARG A 111 -14.12 -15.01 1.42
CA ARG A 111 -15.09 -14.60 2.44
C ARG A 111 -15.09 -13.10 2.68
N PHE A 112 -16.25 -12.56 3.03
CA PHE A 112 -16.44 -11.23 3.60
C PHE A 112 -17.05 -11.34 5.00
N THR A 113 -16.68 -10.43 5.92
CA THR A 113 -17.28 -10.38 7.25
C THR A 113 -18.73 -9.89 7.22
N GLU A 114 -19.04 -8.99 6.29
CA GLU A 114 -20.36 -8.43 6.02
C GLU A 114 -20.62 -8.49 4.52
N THR A 115 -21.87 -8.54 4.11
CA THR A 115 -22.24 -8.52 2.68
C THR A 115 -21.77 -7.20 2.06
N PRO A 116 -20.93 -7.22 1.03
CA PRO A 116 -20.51 -6.01 0.34
C PRO A 116 -21.67 -5.32 -0.38
N GLY A 117 -21.66 -3.98 -0.36
CA GLY A 117 -22.55 -3.19 -1.19
C GLY A 117 -22.11 -3.15 -2.66
N HIS A 118 -20.77 -3.20 -2.88
CA HIS A 118 -20.18 -3.21 -4.21
C HIS A 118 -18.83 -3.90 -4.22
N ILE A 119 -18.58 -4.67 -5.27
CA ILE A 119 -17.25 -5.24 -5.59
C ILE A 119 -16.91 -4.78 -7.00
N ALA A 120 -15.76 -4.11 -7.16
CA ALA A 120 -15.30 -3.66 -8.48
C ALA A 120 -14.99 -4.86 -9.40
N ALA A 121 -15.06 -4.63 -10.72
CA ALA A 121 -14.75 -5.63 -11.74
C ALA A 121 -13.36 -6.26 -11.50
N GLU A 122 -13.17 -7.49 -11.96
CA GLU A 122 -11.96 -8.25 -11.66
C GLU A 122 -10.69 -7.61 -12.25
N ASP A 123 -10.83 -6.92 -13.37
CA ASP A 123 -9.78 -6.22 -14.11
C ASP A 123 -9.68 -4.72 -13.82
N ALA A 124 -10.45 -4.23 -12.83
CA ALA A 124 -10.40 -2.81 -12.46
C ALA A 124 -9.00 -2.43 -11.94
N PRO A 125 -8.35 -1.36 -12.44
CA PRO A 125 -6.96 -1.01 -12.09
C PRO A 125 -6.72 -0.81 -10.58
N GLN A 126 -7.74 -0.36 -9.86
CA GLN A 126 -7.72 -0.23 -8.39
C GLN A 126 -8.93 -0.97 -7.83
N ARG A 127 -8.96 -2.29 -8.04
CA ARG A 127 -10.06 -3.13 -7.58
C ARG A 127 -10.26 -3.00 -6.08
N THR A 128 -11.49 -2.70 -5.69
CA THR A 128 -11.87 -2.55 -4.29
C THR A 128 -13.19 -3.25 -4.02
N VAL A 129 -13.41 -3.59 -2.75
CA VAL A 129 -14.72 -3.88 -2.20
C VAL A 129 -15.16 -2.69 -1.35
N CYS A 130 -16.45 -2.36 -1.41
CA CYS A 130 -17.06 -1.27 -0.66
C CYS A 130 -18.23 -1.77 0.18
N TRP A 131 -18.32 -1.28 1.40
CA TRP A 131 -19.49 -1.38 2.27
C TRP A 131 -20.03 0.00 2.56
N GLU A 132 -21.34 0.13 2.61
CA GLU A 132 -22.05 1.32 3.05
C GLU A 132 -23.11 0.89 4.06
N ALA A 133 -23.08 1.44 5.25
CA ALA A 133 -23.95 1.03 6.34
C ALA A 133 -24.19 2.15 7.35
N ASP A 134 -25.37 2.14 7.97
CA ASP A 134 -25.68 2.93 9.15
C ASP A 134 -25.45 2.07 10.40
N LEU A 135 -24.48 2.45 11.22
CA LEU A 135 -24.02 1.67 12.35
C LEU A 135 -24.51 2.25 13.67
N THR A 136 -25.17 1.42 14.47
CA THR A 136 -25.49 1.70 15.88
C THR A 136 -24.43 1.15 16.83
N GLU A 137 -23.60 0.24 16.34
CA GLU A 137 -22.46 -0.38 17.04
C GLU A 137 -21.25 -0.45 16.12
N ASN A 138 -20.04 -0.40 16.69
CA ASN A 138 -18.82 -0.45 15.90
C ASN A 138 -18.59 -1.84 15.31
N ARG A 139 -18.39 -1.93 14.00
CA ARG A 139 -18.21 -3.18 13.25
C ARG A 139 -16.88 -3.24 12.52
N THR A 140 -16.49 -4.47 12.20
CA THR A 140 -15.31 -4.75 11.37
C THR A 140 -15.75 -5.16 9.98
N PHE A 141 -15.25 -4.47 8.96
CA PHE A 141 -15.38 -4.86 7.57
C PHE A 141 -14.12 -5.56 7.13
N GLY A 142 -14.24 -6.75 6.57
CA GLY A 142 -13.07 -7.58 6.24
C GLY A 142 -13.31 -8.48 5.03
N ALA A 143 -12.22 -8.83 4.37
CA ALA A 143 -12.18 -9.72 3.23
C ALA A 143 -11.06 -10.75 3.40
N GLU A 144 -11.34 -11.99 3.02
CA GLU A 144 -10.37 -13.07 2.82
C GLU A 144 -10.35 -13.39 1.32
N TYR A 145 -9.15 -13.46 0.76
CA TYR A 145 -8.98 -13.77 -0.65
C TYR A 145 -7.61 -14.41 -0.91
N SER A 146 -7.54 -15.13 -2.01
CA SER A 146 -6.31 -15.74 -2.49
C SER A 146 -6.06 -15.40 -3.95
N TYR A 147 -4.80 -15.37 -4.33
CA TYR A 147 -4.38 -15.12 -5.71
C TYR A 147 -2.94 -15.61 -5.93
N ARG A 148 -2.57 -15.76 -7.19
CA ARG A 148 -1.19 -16.01 -7.60
C ARG A 148 -0.53 -14.72 -8.05
N GLU A 149 0.58 -14.37 -7.41
CA GLU A 149 1.49 -13.32 -7.86
C GLU A 149 2.60 -13.94 -8.69
N THR A 150 2.88 -13.36 -9.85
CA THR A 150 3.97 -13.77 -10.74
C THR A 150 4.84 -12.57 -11.06
N ALA A 151 6.10 -12.62 -10.63
CA ALA A 151 7.13 -11.65 -10.99
C ALA A 151 7.92 -12.19 -12.19
N VAL A 152 8.07 -11.36 -13.22
CA VAL A 152 8.85 -11.68 -14.42
C VAL A 152 10.20 -10.99 -14.30
N TYR A 153 11.28 -11.72 -14.58
CA TYR A 153 12.61 -11.13 -14.64
C TYR A 153 12.72 -10.19 -15.84
N ALA A 154 13.22 -9.01 -15.61
CA ALA A 154 13.55 -8.05 -16.65
C ALA A 154 14.97 -7.52 -16.36
N ASP A 155 15.90 -7.78 -17.29
CA ASP A 155 17.22 -7.19 -17.22
C ASP A 155 17.16 -5.73 -17.68
N PRO A 156 17.35 -4.76 -16.77
CA PRO A 156 17.28 -3.34 -17.13
C PRO A 156 18.36 -2.92 -18.14
N LEU A 157 19.44 -3.69 -18.27
CA LEU A 157 20.49 -3.41 -19.24
C LEU A 157 20.17 -3.92 -20.65
N SER A 158 19.16 -4.77 -20.79
CA SER A 158 18.70 -5.29 -22.07
C SER A 158 17.64 -4.40 -22.76
N PHE A 159 17.15 -3.38 -22.10
CA PHE A 159 16.18 -2.47 -22.71
C PHE A 159 16.84 -1.60 -23.78
N ALA A 160 16.19 -1.57 -24.95
CA ALA A 160 16.62 -0.66 -26.01
C ALA A 160 16.47 0.79 -25.54
N PRO A 161 17.50 1.65 -25.75
CA PRO A 161 17.44 3.06 -25.35
C PRO A 161 16.30 3.83 -26.03
N ASP A 162 15.81 3.32 -27.15
CA ASP A 162 14.76 3.95 -27.95
C ASP A 162 13.35 3.38 -27.68
N ALA A 163 13.18 2.62 -26.58
CA ALA A 163 11.86 2.13 -26.20
C ALA A 163 10.89 3.31 -25.99
N GLU A 164 9.82 3.35 -26.77
CA GLU A 164 8.81 4.40 -26.68
C GLU A 164 8.19 4.39 -25.27
N GLN A 165 8.30 5.52 -24.58
CA GLN A 165 7.71 5.69 -23.26
C GLN A 165 6.19 5.75 -23.40
N PRO A 166 5.42 5.02 -22.58
CA PRO A 166 3.97 5.16 -22.61
C PRO A 166 3.57 6.59 -22.26
N GLY A 167 2.73 7.20 -23.11
CA GLY A 167 2.31 8.61 -22.95
C GLY A 167 1.38 8.87 -21.77
N PHE A 168 0.85 7.83 -21.11
CA PHE A 168 -0.01 7.96 -19.94
C PHE A 168 0.84 8.07 -18.67
N TYR A 169 0.39 8.86 -17.70
CA TYR A 169 1.05 9.13 -16.41
C TYR A 169 2.41 9.84 -16.50
N THR A 170 2.75 10.41 -17.65
CA THR A 170 3.99 11.17 -17.84
C THR A 170 3.78 12.69 -17.83
N GLY A 171 2.54 13.15 -17.67
CA GLY A 171 2.15 14.54 -17.62
C GLY A 171 1.95 15.09 -16.21
N GLU A 172 1.79 16.41 -16.12
CA GLU A 172 1.34 17.04 -14.88
C GLU A 172 -0.14 16.75 -14.63
N GLU A 173 -0.50 16.48 -13.40
CA GLU A 173 -1.87 16.25 -12.93
C GLU A 173 -2.09 17.03 -11.63
N ALA A 174 -2.43 18.29 -11.77
CA ALA A 174 -2.68 19.17 -10.62
C ALA A 174 -3.91 18.68 -9.82
N PRO A 175 -3.92 18.80 -8.49
CA PRO A 175 -2.88 19.44 -7.66
C PRO A 175 -1.75 18.49 -7.19
N HIS A 176 -1.82 17.20 -7.54
CA HIS A 176 -0.98 16.17 -6.92
C HIS A 176 0.36 15.95 -7.64
N ILE A 177 0.39 16.13 -8.95
CA ILE A 177 1.60 15.97 -9.78
C ILE A 177 1.89 17.29 -10.47
N VAL A 178 2.90 18.02 -9.96
CA VAL A 178 3.33 19.31 -10.51
C VAL A 178 4.83 19.28 -10.72
N PHE A 179 5.28 19.54 -11.95
CA PHE A 179 6.70 19.64 -12.29
C PHE A 179 7.22 21.04 -11.97
N THR A 180 7.74 21.20 -10.76
CA THR A 180 8.35 22.47 -10.36
C THR A 180 9.57 22.79 -11.22
N PRO A 181 9.99 24.07 -11.32
CA PRO A 181 11.22 24.44 -12.02
C PRO A 181 12.44 23.64 -11.52
N TYR A 182 12.50 23.32 -10.23
CA TYR A 182 13.55 22.49 -9.65
C TYR A 182 13.52 21.06 -10.20
N LEU A 183 12.36 20.41 -10.28
CA LEU A 183 12.23 19.05 -10.83
C LEU A 183 12.59 19.01 -12.31
N ARG A 184 12.18 20.04 -13.09
CA ARG A 184 12.55 20.16 -14.50
C ARG A 184 14.06 20.33 -14.71
N ALA A 185 14.71 21.13 -13.85
CA ALA A 185 16.15 21.31 -13.90
C ALA A 185 16.92 20.05 -13.47
N LEU A 186 16.35 19.24 -12.57
CA LEU A 186 16.96 17.99 -12.14
C LEU A 186 16.89 16.89 -13.22
N ALA A 187 15.87 16.94 -14.08
CA ALA A 187 15.64 15.96 -15.14
C ALA A 187 16.37 16.29 -16.47
N ALA A 188 16.92 17.50 -16.59
CA ALA A 188 17.67 17.96 -17.76
C ALA A 188 19.16 17.57 -17.68
#